data_d9f9b0c6ce9552ec32580fd0b31c19d8
#
_entry.id   d9f9b0c6ce9552ec32580fd0b31c19d8
#
_cell.length_a   1.000
_cell.length_b   1.000
_cell.length_c   1.000
_cell.angle_alpha   90.00
_cell.angle_beta   90.00
_cell.angle_gamma   90.00
#
_symmetry.space_group_name_H-M   'P 1'
#
loop_
_entity.id
_entity.type
_entity.pdbx_description
1 polymer ?
#
loop_
_entity_poly.entity_id
_entity_poly.type
_entity_poly.pdbx_seq_one_letter_code
_entity_poly.pdbx_strand_id
1 'polypeptide(L)'
;MKAKSDLLATRHRQSSLESPVRLAAVGSQLTARKRKATTRMPASERREQILRKAFDFFSEYGLTAQTRALADACGVSQRLLYSVFPSKASLINAVYDAYIAGPFKAIWLEQLRDRRLPLPQRLQVFYEEYYEKLLTRGWLRLFLYSSLAEVEFAPTYISEIIRRLLEAIAEEAAHDAGVALPAQRALLQELGWVLHGNISHLAIRRHVYRDQTAVEVNKVIAMHVQAFLSAVPIICRDLSIADRP
;
A
#
# COMPACT_ATOMS: atom_id res chain seq x y z
N MET A 1 -50.60 -29.35 4.76
CA MET A 1 -51.30 -29.35 6.07
C MET A 1 -50.77 -28.14 6.79
N LYS A 2 -51.55 -27.06 6.82
CA LYS A 2 -52.43 -26.57 7.91
C LYS A 2 -51.57 -26.25 9.13
N ALA A 3 -51.58 -25.14 9.75
CA ALA A 3 -52.46 -23.96 9.74
C ALA A 3 -51.95 -23.06 10.86
N LYS A 4 -52.04 -21.75 10.65
CA LYS A 4 -52.86 -20.78 11.40
C LYS A 4 -52.22 -20.28 12.67
N SER A 5 -51.98 -18.95 12.74
CA SER A 5 -52.94 -17.88 12.97
C SER A 5 -53.43 -17.88 14.42
N ASP A 6 -53.27 -16.81 15.15
CA ASP A 6 -54.17 -15.69 15.36
C ASP A 6 -53.64 -14.86 16.55
N LEU A 7 -53.61 -13.59 16.48
CA LEU A 7 -54.61 -12.55 16.57
C LEU A 7 -54.86 -11.97 17.97
N LEU A 8 -54.81 -10.64 17.97
CA LEU A 8 -55.67 -9.66 18.65
C LEU A 8 -55.29 -9.29 20.10
N ALA A 9 -55.02 -8.10 20.33
CA ALA A 9 -55.73 -6.81 20.27
C ALA A 9 -56.28 -6.37 21.63
N THR A 10 -56.20 -5.08 21.80
CA THR A 10 -57.15 -4.12 22.43
C THR A 10 -56.92 -3.78 23.89
N ARG A 11 -56.84 -2.57 24.20
CA ARG A 11 -57.68 -1.40 24.38
C ARG A 11 -57.17 -0.47 25.47
N HIS A 12 -57.08 0.80 25.13
CA HIS A 12 -57.74 1.97 25.69
C HIS A 12 -57.87 2.11 27.23
N ARG A 13 -57.37 3.21 27.76
CA ARG A 13 -58.23 4.26 28.32
C ARG A 13 -57.48 5.58 28.55
N GLN A 14 -58.16 6.60 28.10
CA GLN A 14 -58.07 8.01 28.34
C GLN A 14 -58.41 8.39 29.77
N SER A 15 -57.91 9.51 30.23
CA SER A 15 -58.61 10.67 30.80
C SER A 15 -57.56 11.58 31.44
N SER A 16 -57.41 12.79 31.03
CA SER A 16 -58.19 14.00 31.11
C SER A 16 -57.74 14.90 32.28
N LEU A 17 -57.44 16.16 31.87
CA LEU A 17 -57.65 17.43 32.59
C LEU A 17 -56.65 17.73 33.72
N GLU A 18 -56.04 18.88 33.88
CA GLU A 18 -56.41 20.27 33.65
C GLU A 18 -55.17 21.17 33.72
N SER A 19 -55.19 22.26 33.00
CA SER A 19 -54.34 23.46 33.13
C SER A 19 -54.86 24.31 34.32
N PRO A 20 -54.31 25.49 34.69
CA PRO A 20 -53.35 26.35 34.02
C PRO A 20 -52.36 27.13 34.95
N VAL A 21 -51.46 27.90 34.31
CA VAL A 21 -50.94 29.23 34.62
C VAL A 21 -49.94 29.40 35.78
N ARG A 22 -48.74 29.81 35.44
CA ARG A 22 -48.18 31.14 35.79
C ARG A 22 -46.97 31.47 34.93
N LEU A 23 -47.06 32.57 34.23
CA LEU A 23 -45.90 33.31 33.69
C LEU A 23 -45.00 33.72 34.82
N ALA A 24 -43.74 33.42 34.68
CA ALA A 24 -42.64 34.18 35.30
C ALA A 24 -41.56 34.41 34.27
N ALA A 25 -41.41 35.65 33.85
CA ALA A 25 -40.32 36.15 33.04
C ALA A 25 -39.01 35.92 33.80
N VAL A 26 -38.12 35.14 33.23
CA VAL A 26 -36.72 35.09 33.67
C VAL A 26 -35.85 35.36 32.44
N GLY A 27 -35.02 36.33 32.60
CA GLY A 27 -34.20 37.04 31.66
C GLY A 27 -33.45 36.22 30.65
N SER A 28 -33.46 36.76 29.47
CA SER A 28 -32.54 36.49 28.38
C SER A 28 -31.08 36.52 28.87
N GLN A 29 -30.52 35.35 29.12
CA GLN A 29 -29.06 35.16 29.07
C GLN A 29 -28.77 34.37 27.82
N LEU A 30 -28.62 35.07 26.73
CA LEU A 30 -27.91 34.59 25.56
C LEU A 30 -26.44 34.35 25.98
N THR A 31 -26.17 33.17 26.46
CA THR A 31 -24.79 32.66 26.54
C THR A 31 -24.29 32.51 25.11
N ALA A 32 -23.55 33.49 24.66
CA ALA A 32 -22.76 33.42 23.47
C ALA A 32 -21.87 32.18 23.56
N ARG A 33 -22.31 31.12 22.90
CA ARG A 33 -21.52 29.88 22.72
C ARG A 33 -20.27 30.33 21.94
N LYS A 34 -19.16 30.59 22.64
CA LYS A 34 -17.85 30.81 22.06
C LYS A 34 -17.59 29.69 21.08
N ARG A 35 -17.77 29.91 19.77
CA ARG A 35 -17.28 29.03 18.72
C ARG A 35 -15.80 28.84 19.03
N LYS A 36 -15.41 27.66 19.49
CA LYS A 36 -14.00 27.28 19.58
C LYS A 36 -13.41 27.62 18.22
N ALA A 37 -12.49 28.58 18.21
CA ALA A 37 -11.70 28.88 17.04
C ALA A 37 -10.98 27.57 16.68
N THR A 38 -11.45 26.87 15.68
CA THR A 38 -10.76 25.74 15.09
C THR A 38 -9.47 26.34 14.52
N THR A 39 -8.36 26.10 15.19
CA THR A 39 -7.04 26.49 14.70
C THR A 39 -6.92 25.98 13.28
N ARG A 40 -6.79 26.92 12.34
CA ARG A 40 -6.73 26.59 10.92
C ARG A 40 -5.49 25.74 10.70
N MET A 41 -5.70 24.47 10.31
CA MET A 41 -4.62 23.53 10.02
C MET A 41 -3.63 24.15 9.01
N PRO A 42 -2.32 24.09 9.26
CA PRO A 42 -1.29 24.55 8.33
C PRO A 42 -1.46 23.94 6.94
N ALA A 43 -1.04 24.65 5.90
CA ALA A 43 -1.21 24.17 4.51
C ALA A 43 -0.42 22.88 4.25
N SER A 44 0.76 22.71 4.83
CA SER A 44 1.58 21.52 4.76
C SER A 44 0.88 20.29 5.36
N GLU A 45 0.38 20.42 6.60
CA GLU A 45 -0.35 19.34 7.28
C GLU A 45 -1.60 18.94 6.52
N ARG A 46 -2.30 19.93 5.93
CA ARG A 46 -3.48 19.66 5.11
C ARG A 46 -3.13 18.91 3.84
N ARG A 47 -2.03 19.28 3.18
CA ARG A 47 -1.54 18.57 1.99
C ARG A 47 -1.21 17.12 2.32
N GLU A 48 -0.51 16.86 3.41
CA GLU A 48 -0.19 15.51 3.88
C GLU A 48 -1.43 14.72 4.25
N GLN A 49 -2.40 15.34 4.93
CA GLN A 49 -3.67 14.69 5.25
C GLN A 49 -4.42 14.26 4.00
N ILE A 50 -4.49 15.14 2.98
CA ILE A 50 -5.14 14.83 1.71
C ILE A 50 -4.39 13.69 1.02
N LEU A 51 -3.06 13.73 0.95
CA LEU A 51 -2.26 12.67 0.32
C LEU A 51 -2.49 11.31 0.98
N ARG A 52 -2.45 11.23 2.31
CA ARG A 52 -2.70 9.99 3.04
C ARG A 52 -4.11 9.45 2.77
N LYS A 53 -5.13 10.31 2.85
CA LYS A 53 -6.51 9.92 2.59
C LYS A 53 -6.74 9.51 1.13
N ALA A 54 -6.07 10.18 0.19
CA ALA A 54 -6.11 9.82 -1.22
C ALA A 54 -5.43 8.46 -1.47
N PHE A 55 -4.30 8.19 -0.83
CA PHE A 55 -3.66 6.88 -0.88
C PHE A 55 -4.60 5.78 -0.37
N ASP A 56 -5.22 5.95 0.81
CA ASP A 56 -6.17 4.99 1.37
C ASP A 56 -7.35 4.76 0.40
N PHE A 57 -7.88 5.86 -0.15
CA PHE A 57 -9.02 5.82 -1.07
C PHE A 57 -8.67 5.11 -2.39
N PHE A 58 -7.56 5.47 -3.03
CA PHE A 58 -7.12 4.85 -4.28
C PHE A 58 -6.73 3.39 -4.09
N SER A 59 -6.15 3.04 -2.96
CA SER A 59 -5.84 1.64 -2.62
C SER A 59 -7.08 0.77 -2.48
N GLU A 60 -8.21 1.34 -2.09
CA GLU A 60 -9.45 0.59 -1.91
C GLU A 60 -10.35 0.61 -3.16
N TYR A 61 -10.48 1.76 -3.82
CA TYR A 61 -11.44 1.96 -4.90
C TYR A 61 -10.83 2.11 -6.29
N GLY A 62 -9.49 2.13 -6.41
CA GLY A 62 -8.77 2.32 -7.66
C GLY A 62 -8.72 3.79 -8.12
N LEU A 63 -8.00 4.02 -9.22
CA LEU A 63 -7.71 5.38 -9.72
C LEU A 63 -8.85 6.00 -10.54
N THR A 64 -9.82 5.20 -11.00
CA THR A 64 -10.94 5.66 -11.83
C THR A 64 -12.07 6.31 -11.05
N ALA A 65 -12.07 6.17 -9.72
CA ALA A 65 -13.12 6.68 -8.83
C ALA A 65 -13.39 8.18 -9.00
N GLN A 66 -14.63 8.59 -8.76
CA GLN A 66 -15.09 9.97 -8.98
C GLN A 66 -14.43 10.94 -7.99
N THR A 67 -14.08 12.14 -8.45
CA THR A 67 -13.42 13.19 -7.65
C THR A 67 -14.26 13.65 -6.47
N ARG A 68 -15.60 13.61 -6.57
CA ARG A 68 -16.48 13.97 -5.46
C ARG A 68 -16.31 13.00 -4.30
N ALA A 69 -16.36 11.70 -4.57
CA ALA A 69 -16.16 10.67 -3.55
C ALA A 69 -14.75 10.76 -2.93
N LEU A 70 -13.73 11.07 -3.73
CA LEU A 70 -12.36 11.30 -3.25
C LEU A 70 -12.29 12.52 -2.32
N ALA A 71 -12.91 13.65 -2.66
CA ALA A 71 -12.92 14.85 -1.81
C ALA A 71 -13.64 14.58 -0.48
N ASP A 72 -14.79 13.88 -0.54
CA ASP A 72 -15.54 13.45 0.65
C ASP A 72 -14.70 12.53 1.55
N ALA A 73 -14.00 11.56 0.97
CA ALA A 73 -13.08 10.68 1.70
C ALA A 73 -11.90 11.44 2.33
N CYS A 74 -11.40 12.46 1.65
CA CYS A 74 -10.36 13.36 2.19
C CYS A 74 -10.88 14.31 3.28
N GLY A 75 -12.21 14.43 3.45
CA GLY A 75 -12.85 15.35 4.40
C GLY A 75 -12.72 16.82 3.98
N VAL A 76 -12.67 17.09 2.67
CA VAL A 76 -12.50 18.42 2.10
C VAL A 76 -13.52 18.67 0.98
N SER A 77 -13.79 19.95 0.67
CA SER A 77 -14.57 20.29 -0.53
C SER A 77 -13.73 20.03 -1.79
N GLN A 78 -14.38 19.76 -2.92
CA GLN A 78 -13.69 19.63 -4.22
C GLN A 78 -12.89 20.89 -4.55
N ARG A 79 -13.42 22.07 -4.24
CA ARG A 79 -12.71 23.35 -4.41
C ARG A 79 -11.39 23.38 -3.64
N LEU A 80 -11.41 22.92 -2.37
CA LEU A 80 -10.21 22.88 -1.55
C LEU A 80 -9.24 21.81 -2.05
N LEU A 81 -9.73 20.65 -2.46
CA LEU A 81 -8.91 19.60 -3.07
C LEU A 81 -8.14 20.14 -4.28
N TYR A 82 -8.83 20.80 -5.20
CA TYR A 82 -8.20 21.38 -6.40
C TYR A 82 -7.36 22.65 -6.13
N SER A 83 -7.57 23.32 -5.01
CA SER A 83 -6.66 24.41 -4.60
C SER A 83 -5.31 23.90 -4.11
N VAL A 84 -5.25 22.66 -3.60
CA VAL A 84 -4.02 22.00 -3.12
C VAL A 84 -3.36 21.18 -4.23
N PHE A 85 -4.17 20.51 -5.05
CA PHE A 85 -3.74 19.68 -6.19
C PHE A 85 -4.53 20.11 -7.43
N PRO A 86 -3.91 20.81 -8.39
CA PRO A 86 -4.62 21.47 -9.52
C PRO A 86 -5.44 20.50 -10.40
N SER A 87 -5.12 19.20 -10.37
CA SER A 87 -5.86 18.17 -11.10
C SER A 87 -5.85 16.83 -10.35
N LYS A 88 -6.72 15.91 -10.75
CA LYS A 88 -6.68 14.53 -10.25
C LYS A 88 -5.35 13.86 -10.60
N ALA A 89 -4.81 14.12 -11.78
CA ALA A 89 -3.51 13.59 -12.21
C ALA A 89 -2.38 14.09 -11.29
N SER A 90 -2.36 15.39 -10.95
CA SER A 90 -1.34 15.93 -10.03
C SER A 90 -1.42 15.33 -8.63
N LEU A 91 -2.63 15.02 -8.15
CA LEU A 91 -2.80 14.31 -6.87
C LEU A 91 -2.32 12.86 -6.97
N ILE A 92 -2.67 12.16 -8.06
CA ILE A 92 -2.23 10.79 -8.31
C ILE A 92 -0.69 10.71 -8.36
N ASN A 93 -0.03 11.63 -9.08
CA ASN A 93 1.43 11.69 -9.13
C ASN A 93 2.04 11.96 -7.74
N ALA A 94 1.46 12.89 -6.98
CA ALA A 94 1.94 13.17 -5.63
C ALA A 94 1.75 11.99 -4.67
N VAL A 95 0.68 11.19 -4.83
CA VAL A 95 0.49 9.94 -4.10
C VAL A 95 1.52 8.89 -4.52
N TYR A 96 1.84 8.78 -5.82
CA TYR A 96 2.90 7.91 -6.31
C TYR A 96 4.25 8.26 -5.67
N ASP A 97 4.65 9.53 -5.73
CA ASP A 97 5.93 9.98 -5.18
C ASP A 97 6.02 9.72 -3.68
N ALA A 98 4.94 9.97 -2.93
CA ALA A 98 4.95 9.85 -1.48
C ALA A 98 4.83 8.41 -0.97
N TYR A 99 4.07 7.54 -1.64
CA TYR A 99 3.66 6.24 -1.12
C TYR A 99 4.10 5.04 -1.96
N ILE A 100 4.46 5.23 -3.23
CA ILE A 100 4.95 4.15 -4.09
C ILE A 100 6.47 4.19 -4.23
N ALA A 101 7.01 5.28 -4.75
CA ALA A 101 8.45 5.42 -4.99
C ALA A 101 9.22 5.85 -3.74
N GLY A 102 8.69 6.81 -2.97
CA GLY A 102 9.33 7.39 -1.81
C GLY A 102 9.71 6.42 -0.68
N PRO A 103 8.93 5.37 -0.38
CA PRO A 103 9.28 4.40 0.65
C PRO A 103 10.51 3.54 0.33
N PHE A 104 10.95 3.45 -0.93
CA PHE A 104 12.16 2.73 -1.28
C PHE A 104 13.40 3.45 -0.77
N LYS A 105 14.19 2.78 0.05
CA LYS A 105 15.37 3.37 0.69
C LYS A 105 16.63 3.07 -0.10
N ALA A 106 17.39 4.10 -0.51
CA ALA A 106 18.67 3.93 -1.20
C ALA A 106 19.66 3.10 -0.38
N ILE A 107 19.65 3.22 0.95
CA ILE A 107 20.50 2.45 1.86
C ILE A 107 20.33 0.92 1.72
N TRP A 108 19.17 0.45 1.27
CA TRP A 108 18.97 -0.97 1.05
C TRP A 108 19.90 -1.57 -0.01
N LEU A 109 20.20 -0.83 -1.08
CA LEU A 109 21.17 -1.27 -2.09
C LEU A 109 22.59 -1.30 -1.54
N GLU A 110 22.93 -0.36 -0.66
CA GLU A 110 24.24 -0.34 0.02
C GLU A 110 24.36 -1.54 0.97
N GLN A 111 23.32 -1.82 1.75
CA GLN A 111 23.29 -2.96 2.67
C GLN A 111 23.38 -4.30 1.93
N LEU A 112 22.71 -4.44 0.77
CA LEU A 112 22.81 -5.64 -0.05
C LEU A 112 24.25 -5.87 -0.57
N ARG A 113 25.03 -4.79 -0.82
CA ARG A 113 26.42 -4.85 -1.28
C ARG A 113 27.44 -4.91 -0.16
N ASP A 114 27.04 -4.85 1.10
CA ASP A 114 27.94 -4.90 2.25
C ASP A 114 28.45 -6.33 2.51
N ARG A 115 29.50 -6.73 1.80
CA ARG A 115 30.11 -8.06 1.87
C ARG A 115 30.78 -8.41 3.20
N ARG A 116 30.74 -7.54 4.20
CA ARG A 116 31.16 -7.87 5.57
C ARG A 116 30.24 -8.87 6.23
N LEU A 117 29.00 -8.98 5.74
CA LEU A 117 28.00 -9.94 6.21
C LEU A 117 27.75 -11.02 5.13
N PRO A 118 27.45 -12.27 5.54
CA PRO A 118 27.05 -13.33 4.60
C PRO A 118 25.84 -12.92 3.76
N LEU A 119 25.85 -13.26 2.48
CA LEU A 119 24.76 -12.89 1.56
C LEU A 119 23.38 -13.39 2.01
N PRO A 120 23.22 -14.63 2.51
CA PRO A 120 21.90 -15.08 3.01
C PRO A 120 21.33 -14.14 4.07
N GLN A 121 22.16 -13.66 4.99
CA GLN A 121 21.74 -12.73 6.04
C GLN A 121 21.36 -11.36 5.46
N ARG A 122 22.14 -10.82 4.50
CA ARG A 122 21.86 -9.53 3.84
C ARG A 122 20.52 -9.57 3.10
N LEU A 123 20.29 -10.62 2.33
CA LEU A 123 19.03 -10.81 1.61
C LEU A 123 17.84 -11.01 2.55
N GLN A 124 18.01 -11.79 3.63
CA GLN A 124 16.96 -12.00 4.63
C GLN A 124 16.53 -10.68 5.27
N VAL A 125 17.48 -9.91 5.82
CA VAL A 125 17.22 -8.63 6.48
C VAL A 125 16.57 -7.63 5.50
N PHE A 126 17.10 -7.54 4.28
CA PHE A 126 16.52 -6.68 3.25
C PHE A 126 15.08 -7.04 2.95
N TYR A 127 14.77 -8.32 2.68
CA TYR A 127 13.42 -8.72 2.29
C TYR A 127 12.42 -8.69 3.44
N GLU A 128 12.85 -8.91 4.69
CA GLU A 128 11.99 -8.73 5.86
C GLU A 128 11.57 -7.25 5.98
N GLU A 129 12.51 -6.32 5.89
CA GLU A 129 12.20 -4.89 5.94
C GLU A 129 11.40 -4.43 4.72
N TYR A 130 11.77 -4.87 3.51
CA TYR A 130 11.08 -4.56 2.28
C TYR A 130 9.62 -5.05 2.30
N TYR A 131 9.39 -6.26 2.79
CA TYR A 131 8.06 -6.83 2.94
C TYR A 131 7.22 -6.03 3.94
N GLU A 132 7.76 -5.73 5.10
CA GLU A 132 7.04 -5.03 6.17
C GLU A 132 6.74 -3.57 5.82
N LYS A 133 7.73 -2.86 5.28
CA LYS A 133 7.64 -1.41 5.06
C LYS A 133 6.99 -1.04 3.74
N LEU A 134 7.20 -1.83 2.70
CA LEU A 134 6.80 -1.48 1.35
C LEU A 134 5.68 -2.37 0.81
N LEU A 135 5.80 -3.69 0.87
CA LEU A 135 4.81 -4.60 0.28
C LEU A 135 3.52 -4.68 1.11
N THR A 136 3.03 -3.56 1.61
CA THR A 136 1.78 -3.50 2.37
C THR A 136 0.56 -3.71 1.48
N ARG A 137 -0.59 -4.07 2.08
CA ARG A 137 -1.85 -4.23 1.33
C ARG A 137 -2.21 -2.98 0.51
N GLY A 138 -2.07 -1.80 1.11
CA GLY A 138 -2.38 -0.53 0.43
C GLY A 138 -1.47 -0.28 -0.76
N TRP A 139 -0.16 -0.47 -0.58
CA TRP A 139 0.83 -0.32 -1.64
C TRP A 139 0.57 -1.28 -2.81
N LEU A 140 0.41 -2.58 -2.52
CA LEU A 140 0.17 -3.61 -3.54
C LEU A 140 -1.11 -3.34 -4.32
N ARG A 141 -2.20 -2.98 -3.66
CA ARG A 141 -3.47 -2.70 -4.34
C ARG A 141 -3.36 -1.48 -5.25
N LEU A 142 -2.76 -0.39 -4.76
CA LEU A 142 -2.57 0.81 -5.57
C LEU A 142 -1.66 0.53 -6.76
N PHE A 143 -0.57 -0.20 -6.58
CA PHE A 143 0.34 -0.59 -7.64
C PHE A 143 -0.35 -1.45 -8.71
N LEU A 144 -1.12 -2.45 -8.32
CA LEU A 144 -1.89 -3.30 -9.23
C LEU A 144 -3.00 -2.52 -9.93
N TYR A 145 -3.76 -1.67 -9.22
CA TYR A 145 -4.78 -0.82 -9.85
C TYR A 145 -4.19 0.15 -10.86
N SER A 146 -3.04 0.72 -10.58
CA SER A 146 -2.38 1.62 -11.54
C SER A 146 -1.94 0.90 -12.80
N SER A 147 -1.42 -0.32 -12.66
CA SER A 147 -1.02 -1.16 -13.79
C SER A 147 -2.21 -1.55 -14.67
N LEU A 148 -3.34 -1.92 -14.04
CA LEU A 148 -4.57 -2.28 -14.77
C LEU A 148 -5.27 -1.07 -15.41
N ALA A 149 -5.04 0.14 -14.89
CA ALA A 149 -5.56 1.40 -15.43
C ALA A 149 -4.61 2.05 -16.46
N GLU A 150 -3.57 1.33 -16.88
CA GLU A 150 -2.55 1.80 -17.86
C GLU A 150 -1.87 3.11 -17.44
N VAL A 151 -1.73 3.33 -16.12
CA VAL A 151 -0.99 4.46 -15.56
C VAL A 151 0.48 4.07 -15.43
N GLU A 152 1.38 4.97 -15.84
CA GLU A 152 2.83 4.76 -15.95
C GLU A 152 3.58 4.51 -14.61
N PHE A 153 2.87 4.20 -13.53
CA PHE A 153 3.49 3.96 -12.22
C PHE A 153 4.33 2.69 -12.18
N ALA A 154 3.77 1.57 -12.61
CA ALA A 154 4.47 0.31 -12.56
C ALA A 154 5.66 0.28 -13.54
N PRO A 155 5.52 0.69 -14.82
CA PRO A 155 6.66 0.80 -15.72
C PRO A 155 7.77 1.70 -15.18
N THR A 156 7.43 2.88 -14.65
CA THR A 156 8.40 3.82 -14.08
C THR A 156 9.10 3.23 -12.85
N TYR A 157 8.35 2.69 -11.89
CA TYR A 157 8.90 2.07 -10.69
C TYR A 157 9.85 0.91 -11.02
N ILE A 158 9.44 0.02 -11.94
CA ILE A 158 10.26 -1.11 -12.38
C ILE A 158 11.53 -0.61 -13.06
N SER A 159 11.44 0.37 -13.98
CA SER A 159 12.59 0.84 -14.73
C SER A 159 13.60 1.62 -13.89
N GLU A 160 13.15 2.40 -12.92
CA GLU A 160 14.01 3.30 -12.15
C GLU A 160 14.54 2.67 -10.85
N ILE A 161 13.74 1.81 -10.23
CA ILE A 161 14.05 1.27 -8.90
C ILE A 161 14.32 -0.22 -8.96
N ILE A 162 13.37 -1.02 -9.45
CA ILE A 162 13.45 -2.48 -9.35
C ILE A 162 14.60 -3.05 -10.17
N ARG A 163 14.86 -2.54 -11.37
CA ARG A 163 15.99 -3.02 -12.18
C ARG A 163 17.32 -2.96 -11.45
N ARG A 164 17.58 -1.88 -10.72
CA ARG A 164 18.82 -1.74 -9.93
C ARG A 164 18.89 -2.74 -8.78
N LEU A 165 17.73 -3.01 -8.18
CA LEU A 165 17.63 -4.02 -7.13
C LEU A 165 17.89 -5.43 -7.68
N LEU A 166 17.27 -5.79 -8.81
CA LEU A 166 17.44 -7.08 -9.47
C LEU A 166 18.89 -7.33 -9.86
N GLU A 167 19.54 -6.33 -10.46
CA GLU A 167 20.95 -6.38 -10.83
C GLU A 167 21.83 -6.59 -9.59
N ALA A 168 21.60 -5.84 -8.50
CA ALA A 168 22.35 -5.99 -7.27
C ALA A 168 22.19 -7.39 -6.64
N ILE A 169 20.97 -7.93 -6.63
CA ILE A 169 20.69 -9.29 -6.12
C ILE A 169 21.44 -10.34 -6.95
N ALA A 170 21.39 -10.26 -8.27
CA ALA A 170 22.01 -11.21 -9.16
C ALA A 170 23.55 -11.12 -9.10
N GLU A 171 24.11 -9.90 -9.08
CA GLU A 171 25.55 -9.63 -8.93
C GLU A 171 26.10 -10.22 -7.63
N GLU A 172 25.44 -9.95 -6.51
CA GLU A 172 25.90 -10.45 -5.21
C GLU A 172 25.73 -11.97 -5.09
N ALA A 173 24.67 -12.53 -5.68
CA ALA A 173 24.45 -13.98 -5.66
C ALA A 173 25.48 -14.73 -6.52
N ALA A 174 25.81 -14.23 -7.71
CA ALA A 174 26.85 -14.83 -8.54
C ALA A 174 28.25 -14.71 -7.90
N HIS A 175 28.54 -13.55 -7.28
CA HIS A 175 29.77 -13.36 -6.54
C HIS A 175 29.92 -14.34 -5.36
N ASP A 176 28.86 -14.50 -4.56
CA ASP A 176 28.85 -15.41 -3.41
C ASP A 176 29.00 -16.87 -3.85
N ALA A 177 28.41 -17.24 -4.98
CA ALA A 177 28.53 -18.56 -5.57
C ALA A 177 29.83 -18.81 -6.34
N GLY A 178 30.67 -17.79 -6.56
CA GLY A 178 31.90 -17.89 -7.34
C GLY A 178 31.67 -18.23 -8.82
N VAL A 179 30.57 -17.75 -9.42
CA VAL A 179 30.20 -18.04 -10.81
C VAL A 179 30.18 -16.77 -11.65
N ALA A 180 30.39 -16.92 -12.97
CA ALA A 180 30.28 -15.82 -13.91
C ALA A 180 28.82 -15.41 -14.07
N LEU A 181 28.61 -14.10 -14.24
CA LEU A 181 27.30 -13.53 -14.58
C LEU A 181 26.94 -13.82 -16.03
N PRO A 182 25.62 -13.94 -16.35
CA PRO A 182 25.15 -13.91 -17.73
C PRO A 182 25.64 -12.65 -18.46
N ALA A 183 26.12 -12.79 -19.71
CA ALA A 183 26.60 -11.66 -20.49
C ALA A 183 25.46 -10.70 -20.90
N GLN A 184 24.28 -11.25 -21.10
CA GLN A 184 23.09 -10.48 -21.45
C GLN A 184 22.45 -9.84 -20.20
N ARG A 185 22.39 -8.50 -20.16
CA ARG A 185 21.78 -7.75 -19.05
C ARG A 185 20.33 -8.15 -18.75
N ALA A 186 19.57 -8.52 -19.79
CA ALA A 186 18.20 -9.00 -19.60
C ALA A 186 18.14 -10.28 -18.76
N LEU A 187 19.04 -11.25 -19.03
CA LEU A 187 19.12 -12.48 -18.23
C LEU A 187 19.55 -12.22 -16.80
N LEU A 188 20.44 -11.23 -16.57
CA LEU A 188 20.81 -10.82 -15.23
C LEU A 188 19.60 -10.30 -14.44
N GLN A 189 18.76 -9.49 -15.08
CA GLN A 189 17.53 -8.99 -14.46
C GLN A 189 16.53 -10.13 -14.18
N GLU A 190 16.36 -11.07 -15.09
CA GLU A 190 15.51 -12.25 -14.89
C GLU A 190 16.01 -13.12 -13.74
N LEU A 191 17.33 -13.26 -13.58
CA LEU A 191 17.90 -13.95 -12.42
C LEU A 191 17.50 -13.28 -11.10
N GLY A 192 17.53 -11.94 -11.05
CA GLY A 192 17.04 -11.18 -9.89
C GLY A 192 15.54 -11.38 -9.65
N TRP A 193 14.75 -11.48 -10.74
CA TRP A 193 13.30 -11.74 -10.64
C TRP A 193 12.97 -13.10 -10.02
N VAL A 194 13.82 -14.10 -10.13
CA VAL A 194 13.59 -15.42 -9.48
C VAL A 194 13.36 -15.26 -7.98
N LEU A 195 14.12 -14.41 -7.30
CA LEU A 195 13.91 -14.15 -5.87
C LEU A 195 12.87 -13.07 -5.64
N HIS A 196 13.03 -11.91 -6.28
CA HIS A 196 12.18 -10.74 -6.05
C HIS A 196 10.71 -11.02 -6.40
N GLY A 197 10.46 -11.72 -7.50
CA GLY A 197 9.11 -12.12 -7.92
C GLY A 197 8.44 -13.06 -6.92
N ASN A 198 9.17 -14.03 -6.37
CA ASN A 198 8.65 -14.94 -5.36
C ASN A 198 8.24 -14.20 -4.07
N ILE A 199 9.07 -13.26 -3.60
CA ILE A 199 8.75 -12.46 -2.39
C ILE A 199 7.58 -11.50 -2.67
N SER A 200 7.55 -10.86 -3.84
CA SER A 200 6.43 -10.00 -4.24
C SER A 200 5.12 -10.78 -4.33
N HIS A 201 5.15 -11.99 -4.90
CA HIS A 201 3.99 -12.85 -4.97
C HIS A 201 3.56 -13.38 -3.59
N LEU A 202 4.51 -13.67 -2.69
CA LEU A 202 4.18 -13.98 -1.29
C LEU A 202 3.34 -12.87 -0.67
N ALA A 203 3.75 -11.60 -0.85
CA ALA A 203 3.01 -10.47 -0.33
C ALA A 203 1.61 -10.32 -0.98
N ILE A 204 1.49 -10.55 -2.30
CA ILE A 204 0.20 -10.57 -3.00
C ILE A 204 -0.71 -11.65 -2.41
N ARG A 205 -0.21 -12.87 -2.23
CA ARG A 205 -0.99 -13.96 -1.62
C ARG A 205 -1.51 -13.56 -0.23
N ARG A 206 -0.64 -13.02 0.63
CA ARG A 206 -1.00 -12.68 2.01
C ARG A 206 -1.94 -11.47 2.08
N HIS A 207 -1.65 -10.41 1.37
CA HIS A 207 -2.34 -9.12 1.53
C HIS A 207 -3.51 -8.92 0.57
N VAL A 208 -3.42 -9.47 -0.65
CA VAL A 208 -4.45 -9.28 -1.69
C VAL A 208 -5.38 -10.48 -1.76
N TYR A 209 -4.84 -11.70 -1.87
CA TYR A 209 -5.64 -12.94 -1.91
C TYR A 209 -6.13 -13.38 -0.53
N ARG A 210 -5.60 -12.77 0.56
CA ARG A 210 -5.95 -13.10 1.94
C ARG A 210 -5.67 -14.55 2.31
N ASP A 211 -4.58 -15.10 1.77
CA ASP A 211 -4.11 -16.44 2.12
C ASP A 211 -3.70 -16.48 3.61
N GLN A 212 -4.44 -17.28 4.40
CA GLN A 212 -4.28 -17.37 5.86
C GLN A 212 -3.38 -18.56 6.26
N THR A 213 -2.30 -18.79 5.52
CA THR A 213 -1.33 -19.81 5.90
C THR A 213 -0.68 -19.44 7.26
N ALA A 214 -0.61 -20.42 8.17
CA ALA A 214 -0.09 -20.21 9.52
C ALA A 214 1.43 -20.05 9.61
N VAL A 215 2.17 -20.19 8.49
CA VAL A 215 3.62 -20.08 8.46
C VAL A 215 4.04 -18.61 8.57
N GLU A 216 4.97 -18.32 9.45
CA GLU A 216 5.54 -17.00 9.62
C GLU A 216 6.23 -16.52 8.34
N VAL A 217 5.99 -15.25 7.98
CA VAL A 217 6.52 -14.65 6.75
C VAL A 217 8.04 -14.73 6.67
N ASN A 218 8.75 -14.47 7.77
CA ASN A 218 10.21 -14.50 7.83
C ASN A 218 10.78 -15.88 7.51
N LYS A 219 10.11 -16.95 7.94
CA LYS A 219 10.48 -18.33 7.58
C LYS A 219 10.30 -18.59 6.08
N VAL A 220 9.22 -18.06 5.49
CA VAL A 220 8.98 -18.22 4.05
C VAL A 220 10.00 -17.40 3.24
N ILE A 221 10.35 -16.18 3.69
CA ILE A 221 11.42 -15.38 3.08
C ILE A 221 12.74 -16.16 3.13
N ALA A 222 13.13 -16.72 4.29
CA ALA A 222 14.33 -17.53 4.42
C ALA A 222 14.35 -18.71 3.44
N MET A 223 13.23 -19.40 3.28
CA MET A 223 13.10 -20.50 2.31
C MET A 223 13.33 -20.03 0.87
N HIS A 224 12.76 -18.91 0.47
CA HIS A 224 12.95 -18.34 -0.87
C HIS A 224 14.38 -17.91 -1.11
N VAL A 225 15.01 -17.25 -0.12
CA VAL A 225 16.43 -16.86 -0.18
C VAL A 225 17.32 -18.08 -0.34
N GLN A 226 17.14 -19.11 0.47
CA GLN A 226 17.92 -20.34 0.41
C GLN A 226 17.73 -21.08 -0.93
N ALA A 227 16.49 -21.23 -1.40
CA ALA A 227 16.19 -21.86 -2.68
C ALA A 227 16.84 -21.10 -3.85
N PHE A 228 16.75 -19.79 -3.86
CA PHE A 228 17.39 -18.93 -4.87
C PHE A 228 18.91 -19.13 -4.88
N LEU A 229 19.55 -18.95 -3.75
CA LEU A 229 21.02 -19.08 -3.66
C LEU A 229 21.51 -20.48 -4.04
N SER A 230 20.75 -21.51 -3.73
CA SER A 230 21.08 -22.89 -4.15
C SER A 230 20.95 -23.11 -5.66
N ALA A 231 20.06 -22.37 -6.33
CA ALA A 231 19.83 -22.49 -7.77
C ALA A 231 20.80 -21.66 -8.62
N VAL A 232 21.33 -20.55 -8.10
CA VAL A 232 22.19 -19.62 -8.86
C VAL A 232 23.36 -20.29 -9.57
N PRO A 233 24.16 -21.18 -8.93
CA PRO A 233 25.29 -21.83 -9.62
C PRO A 233 24.87 -22.66 -10.84
N ILE A 234 23.71 -23.31 -10.77
CA ILE A 234 23.16 -24.13 -11.86
C ILE A 234 22.67 -23.23 -12.98
N ILE A 235 21.84 -22.23 -12.64
CA ILE A 235 21.26 -21.30 -13.62
C ILE A 235 22.36 -20.54 -14.36
N CYS A 236 23.34 -19.98 -13.69
CA CYS A 236 24.41 -19.23 -14.33
C CYS A 236 25.28 -20.11 -15.23
N ARG A 237 25.52 -21.37 -14.86
CA ARG A 237 26.26 -22.32 -15.71
C ARG A 237 25.50 -22.60 -16.99
N ASP A 238 24.19 -22.90 -16.88
CA ASP A 238 23.36 -23.25 -18.03
C ASP A 238 23.23 -22.06 -19.01
N LEU A 239 23.05 -20.85 -18.49
CA LEU A 239 23.00 -19.63 -19.29
C LEU A 239 24.35 -19.34 -19.98
N SER A 240 25.48 -19.60 -19.30
CA SER A 240 26.83 -19.42 -19.90
C SER A 240 27.13 -20.43 -21.01
N ILE A 241 26.48 -21.60 -21.01
CA ILE A 241 26.62 -22.60 -22.07
C ILE A 241 25.79 -22.19 -23.31
N ALA A 242 24.58 -21.63 -23.06
CA ALA A 242 23.70 -21.19 -24.15
C ALA A 242 24.24 -19.96 -24.93
N ASP A 243 25.09 -19.15 -24.31
CA ASP A 243 25.73 -17.99 -24.94
C ASP A 243 27.01 -18.34 -25.74
N ARG A 244 27.41 -19.62 -25.81
CA ARG A 244 28.54 -20.03 -26.68
C ARG A 244 28.07 -20.15 -28.12
N PRO A 245 28.80 -19.48 -29.07
CA PRO A 245 28.46 -19.49 -30.49
C PRO A 245 28.56 -20.89 -31.11
#